data_2f9a57d27a81b310ee66f693dfce7246
#
_entry.id   2f9a57d27a81b310ee66f693dfce7246
#
_cell.length_a   1.000
_cell.length_b   1.000
_cell.length_c   1.000
_cell.angle_alpha   90.00
_cell.angle_beta   90.00
_cell.angle_gamma   90.00
#
_symmetry.space_group_name_H-M   'P 1'
#
loop_
_entity.id
_entity.type
_entity.pdbx_description
1 polymer ?
#
loop_
_entity_poly.entity_id
_entity_poly.type
_entity_poly.pdbx_seq_one_letter_code
_entity_poly.pdbx_strand_id
1 'polypeptide(L)'
;MVFKPNDGPQTDFLASNEKEVLYGGAAGGGKSYALLADVLRFCNHPHHSGLILRRTNDELRELVLKSQELYPQVFPGAKWSERKALWTFPSGARIWMTYLEQDKDVLRYQGQSFTWIGVDELTQYASPYAWNYLRSRLRTVDADLPTYMRGTTNPGGPGHLWVKKMFIDPAPFNTSFWATDIENNEVLRYPKGHDLEDKPLFKRRFIPAKLTDNPYLARTGEYEANLLSLPEVQRKQLLEGSWDIAEGAAFSEF
;
A
#
# COMPACT_ATOMS: atom_id res chain seq x y z
N MET A 1 -11.31 -20.14 -11.35
CA MET A 1 -10.75 -19.28 -10.29
C MET A 1 -10.22 -18.05 -10.99
N VAL A 2 -10.77 -16.89 -10.67
CA VAL A 2 -10.49 -15.63 -11.38
C VAL A 2 -9.14 -15.04 -10.98
N PHE A 3 -8.80 -15.10 -9.68
CA PHE A 3 -7.54 -14.64 -9.12
C PHE A 3 -7.07 -15.65 -8.06
N LYS A 4 -5.84 -16.09 -8.17
CA LYS A 4 -5.14 -16.86 -7.15
C LYS A 4 -3.89 -16.08 -6.75
N PRO A 5 -3.74 -15.67 -5.49
CA PRO A 5 -2.51 -15.04 -5.05
C PRO A 5 -1.35 -16.02 -5.19
N ASN A 6 -0.17 -15.47 -5.45
CA ASN A 6 1.07 -16.26 -5.37
C ASN A 6 1.30 -16.69 -3.92
N ASP A 7 1.81 -17.89 -3.73
CA ASP A 7 2.17 -18.39 -2.41
C ASP A 7 3.28 -17.54 -1.79
N GLY A 8 3.27 -17.40 -0.46
CA GLY A 8 4.22 -16.58 0.28
C GLY A 8 3.77 -15.12 0.45
N PRO A 9 4.63 -14.12 0.14
CA PRO A 9 4.39 -12.72 0.53
C PRO A 9 3.07 -12.11 0.04
N GLN A 10 2.60 -12.47 -1.16
CA GLN A 10 1.32 -11.97 -1.66
C GLN A 10 0.14 -12.54 -0.86
N THR A 11 0.21 -13.84 -0.51
CA THR A 11 -0.78 -14.47 0.36
C THR A 11 -0.73 -13.89 1.77
N ASP A 12 0.46 -13.66 2.33
CA ASP A 12 0.65 -13.04 3.63
C ASP A 12 0.05 -11.63 3.69
N PHE A 13 0.25 -10.84 2.64
CA PHE A 13 -0.35 -9.51 2.53
C PHE A 13 -1.88 -9.57 2.56
N LEU A 14 -2.46 -10.44 1.75
CA LEU A 14 -3.92 -10.61 1.69
C LEU A 14 -4.51 -11.22 2.97
N ALA A 15 -3.73 -11.98 3.74
CA ALA A 15 -4.16 -12.56 5.02
C ALA A 15 -3.96 -11.63 6.22
N SER A 16 -3.27 -10.50 6.05
CA SER A 16 -2.90 -9.60 7.14
C SER A 16 -4.09 -8.90 7.79
N ASN A 17 -4.08 -8.82 9.12
CA ASN A 17 -5.11 -8.17 9.93
C ASN A 17 -4.65 -6.88 10.61
N GLU A 18 -3.38 -6.50 10.46
CA GLU A 18 -2.84 -5.28 11.03
C GLU A 18 -3.52 -4.05 10.42
N LYS A 19 -3.61 -2.98 11.21
CA LYS A 19 -4.21 -1.70 10.80
C LYS A 19 -3.51 -1.08 9.59
N GLU A 20 -2.19 -1.19 9.56
CA GLU A 20 -1.36 -0.70 8.45
C GLU A 20 -0.39 -1.79 8.01
N VAL A 21 -0.42 -2.14 6.73
CA VAL A 21 0.51 -3.11 6.14
C VAL A 21 1.16 -2.51 4.90
N LEU A 22 2.49 -2.62 4.84
CA LEU A 22 3.27 -2.27 3.67
C LEU A 22 3.77 -3.56 2.99
N TYR A 23 3.46 -3.73 1.71
CA TYR A 23 3.99 -4.78 0.85
C TYR A 23 5.02 -4.16 -0.09
N GLY A 24 6.30 -4.38 0.17
CA GLY A 24 7.37 -3.65 -0.48
C GLY A 24 8.63 -4.47 -0.71
N GLY A 25 9.56 -3.92 -1.49
CA GLY A 25 10.83 -4.56 -1.84
C GLY A 25 11.07 -4.58 -3.34
N ALA A 26 11.57 -5.68 -3.89
CA ALA A 26 11.93 -5.79 -5.30
C ALA A 26 10.77 -5.52 -6.25
N ALA A 27 11.09 -5.05 -7.46
CA ALA A 27 10.13 -4.89 -8.54
C ALA A 27 9.61 -6.27 -9.01
N GLY A 28 8.43 -6.29 -9.62
CA GLY A 28 7.86 -7.50 -10.21
C GLY A 28 7.19 -8.46 -9.21
N GLY A 29 7.21 -8.20 -7.90
CA GLY A 29 6.64 -9.09 -6.87
C GLY A 29 5.11 -9.17 -6.81
N GLY A 30 4.36 -8.60 -7.77
CA GLY A 30 2.90 -8.68 -7.82
C GLY A 30 2.16 -7.74 -6.86
N LYS A 31 2.85 -6.71 -6.35
CA LYS A 31 2.35 -5.78 -5.32
C LYS A 31 1.07 -5.05 -5.70
N SER A 32 1.02 -4.43 -6.88
CA SER A 32 -0.16 -3.66 -7.33
C SER A 32 -1.38 -4.55 -7.54
N TYR A 33 -1.21 -5.80 -8.01
CA TYR A 33 -2.29 -6.78 -8.09
C TYR A 33 -2.82 -7.17 -6.70
N ALA A 34 -1.93 -7.36 -5.72
CA ALA A 34 -2.32 -7.63 -4.35
C ALA A 34 -3.15 -6.48 -3.75
N LEU A 35 -2.74 -5.23 -4.02
CA LEU A 35 -3.49 -4.04 -3.59
C LEU A 35 -4.89 -4.00 -4.19
N LEU A 36 -5.01 -4.25 -5.51
CA LEU A 36 -6.29 -4.31 -6.22
C LEU A 36 -7.18 -5.47 -5.74
N ALA A 37 -6.60 -6.58 -5.31
CA ALA A 37 -7.35 -7.71 -4.77
C ALA A 37 -7.79 -7.49 -3.31
N ASP A 38 -6.96 -6.87 -2.47
CA ASP A 38 -7.25 -6.70 -1.05
C ASP A 38 -8.47 -5.80 -0.81
N VAL A 39 -8.64 -4.74 -1.60
CA VAL A 39 -9.80 -3.84 -1.48
C VAL A 39 -11.13 -4.54 -1.78
N LEU A 40 -11.12 -5.65 -2.55
CA LEU A 40 -12.32 -6.40 -2.89
C LEU A 40 -12.88 -7.23 -1.73
N ARG A 41 -12.11 -7.42 -0.66
CA ARG A 41 -12.44 -8.32 0.47
C ARG A 41 -13.84 -8.10 1.04
N PHE A 42 -14.27 -6.85 1.11
CA PHE A 42 -15.57 -6.47 1.68
C PHE A 42 -16.55 -5.90 0.63
N CYS A 43 -16.30 -6.07 -0.67
CA CYS A 43 -17.19 -5.56 -1.72
C CYS A 43 -18.57 -6.24 -1.78
N ASN A 44 -18.81 -7.30 -1.03
CA ASN A 44 -20.15 -7.82 -0.77
C ASN A 44 -20.95 -7.02 0.27
N HIS A 45 -20.29 -6.13 1.00
CA HIS A 45 -20.91 -5.32 2.05
C HIS A 45 -21.30 -3.93 1.51
N PRO A 46 -22.58 -3.50 1.63
CA PRO A 46 -23.07 -2.27 1.01
C PRO A 46 -22.39 -0.99 1.49
N HIS A 47 -21.89 -0.98 2.72
CA HIS A 47 -21.21 0.17 3.32
C HIS A 47 -19.68 0.17 3.11
N HIS A 48 -19.14 -0.82 2.38
CA HIS A 48 -17.72 -0.80 2.07
C HIS A 48 -17.36 0.36 1.16
N SER A 49 -16.34 1.11 1.57
CA SER A 49 -15.87 2.32 0.91
C SER A 49 -14.35 2.29 0.83
N GLY A 50 -13.82 2.03 -0.37
CA GLY A 50 -12.39 1.94 -0.64
C GLY A 50 -11.86 3.20 -1.35
N LEU A 51 -10.59 3.52 -1.11
CA LEU A 51 -9.85 4.57 -1.82
C LEU A 51 -8.50 4.02 -2.23
N ILE A 52 -8.21 4.01 -3.54
CA ILE A 52 -6.90 3.68 -4.11
C ILE A 52 -6.24 4.95 -4.61
N LEU A 53 -4.98 5.14 -4.23
CA LEU A 53 -4.19 6.32 -4.56
C LEU A 53 -2.88 5.98 -5.24
N ARG A 54 -2.51 6.79 -6.22
CA ARG A 54 -1.19 6.87 -6.83
C ARG A 54 -0.67 8.31 -6.85
N ARG A 55 0.60 8.50 -7.18
CA ARG A 55 1.20 9.83 -7.21
C ARG A 55 0.69 10.67 -8.36
N THR A 56 0.59 10.11 -9.56
CA THR A 56 0.18 10.81 -10.77
C THR A 56 -1.00 10.14 -11.46
N ASN A 57 -1.69 10.89 -12.32
CA ASN A 57 -2.80 10.37 -13.11
C ASN A 57 -2.32 9.33 -14.14
N ASP A 58 -1.15 9.55 -14.75
CA ASP A 58 -0.63 8.63 -15.76
C ASP A 58 -0.29 7.26 -15.16
N GLU A 59 0.32 7.26 -13.98
CA GLU A 59 0.59 6.02 -13.24
C GLU A 59 -0.70 5.31 -12.78
N LEU A 60 -1.73 6.08 -12.42
CA LEU A 60 -3.02 5.54 -12.00
C LEU A 60 -3.73 4.77 -13.13
N ARG A 61 -3.55 5.19 -14.40
CA ARG A 61 -4.18 4.53 -15.56
C ARG A 61 -3.90 3.03 -15.63
N GLU A 62 -2.67 2.63 -15.32
CA GLU A 62 -2.30 1.20 -15.32
C GLU A 62 -3.11 0.41 -14.28
N LEU A 63 -3.29 0.98 -13.07
CA LEU A 63 -4.12 0.36 -12.04
C LEU A 63 -5.59 0.29 -12.45
N VAL A 64 -6.12 1.35 -13.08
CA VAL A 64 -7.50 1.38 -13.59
C VAL A 64 -7.69 0.29 -14.62
N LEU A 65 -6.80 0.16 -15.61
CA LEU A 65 -6.88 -0.90 -16.64
C LEU A 65 -6.87 -2.30 -16.02
N LYS A 66 -5.95 -2.56 -15.08
CA LYS A 66 -5.89 -3.85 -14.35
C LYS A 66 -7.17 -4.10 -13.56
N SER A 67 -7.75 -3.08 -12.94
CA SER A 67 -9.02 -3.21 -12.21
C SER A 67 -10.19 -3.51 -13.14
N GLN A 68 -10.21 -2.94 -14.37
CA GLN A 68 -11.24 -3.20 -15.38
C GLN A 68 -11.18 -4.63 -15.90
N GLU A 69 -10.00 -5.24 -15.93
CA GLU A 69 -9.85 -6.66 -16.24
C GLU A 69 -10.30 -7.56 -15.07
N LEU A 70 -9.93 -7.20 -13.83
CA LEU A 70 -10.11 -8.05 -12.65
C LEU A 70 -11.52 -7.95 -12.04
N TYR A 71 -12.02 -6.74 -11.79
CA TYR A 71 -13.20 -6.54 -10.93
C TYR A 71 -14.50 -7.12 -11.52
N PRO A 72 -14.80 -7.00 -12.84
CA PRO A 72 -15.99 -7.61 -13.41
C PRO A 72 -15.97 -9.14 -13.38
N GLN A 73 -14.78 -9.76 -13.37
CA GLN A 73 -14.64 -11.21 -13.28
C GLN A 73 -14.92 -11.72 -11.86
N VAL A 74 -14.53 -10.96 -10.83
CA VAL A 74 -14.76 -11.30 -9.41
C VAL A 74 -16.18 -10.94 -8.99
N PHE A 75 -16.68 -9.80 -9.45
CA PHE A 75 -18.01 -9.27 -9.15
C PHE A 75 -18.75 -8.96 -10.45
N PRO A 76 -19.42 -9.94 -11.06
CA PRO A 76 -20.28 -9.69 -12.22
C PRO A 76 -21.31 -8.59 -11.92
N GLY A 77 -21.32 -7.55 -12.76
CA GLY A 77 -22.13 -6.35 -12.53
C GLY A 77 -21.44 -5.18 -11.85
N ALA A 78 -20.16 -5.30 -11.48
CA ALA A 78 -19.34 -4.16 -11.08
C ALA A 78 -19.22 -3.18 -12.27
N LYS A 79 -19.36 -1.87 -11.99
CA LYS A 79 -19.37 -0.81 -13.01
C LYS A 79 -18.33 0.26 -12.70
N TRP A 80 -17.52 0.59 -13.69
CA TRP A 80 -16.59 1.71 -13.66
C TRP A 80 -17.22 2.98 -14.23
N SER A 81 -17.01 4.09 -13.56
CA SER A 81 -17.37 5.43 -14.03
C SER A 81 -16.11 6.27 -14.17
N GLU A 82 -15.65 6.48 -15.41
CA GLU A 82 -14.47 7.31 -15.71
C GLU A 82 -14.61 8.72 -15.14
N ARG A 83 -15.74 9.37 -15.38
CA ARG A 83 -16.01 10.75 -14.91
C ARG A 83 -15.92 10.89 -13.38
N LYS A 84 -16.29 9.85 -12.63
CA LYS A 84 -16.29 9.85 -11.15
C LYS A 84 -15.05 9.20 -10.57
N ALA A 85 -14.21 8.59 -11.42
CA ALA A 85 -13.10 7.74 -11.00
C ALA A 85 -13.53 6.72 -9.92
N LEU A 86 -14.64 6.01 -10.18
CA LEU A 86 -15.38 5.25 -9.18
C LEU A 86 -15.86 3.91 -9.71
N TRP A 87 -15.53 2.85 -9.00
CA TRP A 87 -16.16 1.56 -9.07
C TRP A 87 -17.41 1.49 -8.18
N THR A 88 -18.49 0.95 -8.71
CA THR A 88 -19.70 0.62 -7.95
C THR A 88 -20.00 -0.86 -8.10
N PHE A 89 -20.21 -1.55 -6.99
CA PHE A 89 -20.45 -2.99 -6.92
C PHE A 89 -21.95 -3.28 -6.75
N PRO A 90 -22.43 -4.49 -7.10
CA PRO A 90 -23.85 -4.85 -6.95
C PRO A 90 -24.39 -4.73 -5.53
N SER A 91 -23.54 -4.92 -4.52
CA SER A 91 -23.86 -4.73 -3.10
C SER A 91 -24.15 -3.28 -2.70
N GLY A 92 -23.67 -2.30 -3.50
CA GLY A 92 -23.61 -0.89 -3.15
C GLY A 92 -22.22 -0.42 -2.69
N ALA A 93 -21.25 -1.32 -2.50
CA ALA A 93 -19.86 -0.98 -2.20
C ALA A 93 -19.27 -0.06 -3.28
N ARG A 94 -18.31 0.78 -2.87
CA ARG A 94 -17.69 1.80 -3.73
C ARG A 94 -16.19 1.81 -3.55
N ILE A 95 -15.45 1.93 -4.66
CA ILE A 95 -14.00 2.10 -4.65
C ILE A 95 -13.64 3.27 -5.55
N TRP A 96 -13.07 4.32 -4.98
CA TRP A 96 -12.49 5.44 -5.73
C TRP A 96 -11.04 5.12 -6.09
N MET A 97 -10.65 5.47 -7.33
CA MET A 97 -9.27 5.35 -7.80
C MET A 97 -8.82 6.72 -8.29
N THR A 98 -7.84 7.32 -7.62
CA THR A 98 -7.44 8.69 -7.89
C THR A 98 -5.96 8.92 -7.54
N TYR A 99 -5.48 10.15 -7.64
CA TYR A 99 -4.09 10.50 -7.44
C TYR A 99 -3.92 11.73 -6.54
N LEU A 100 -2.72 11.86 -5.97
CA LEU A 100 -2.29 12.99 -5.15
C LEU A 100 -0.94 13.50 -5.67
N GLU A 101 -0.93 14.56 -6.46
CA GLU A 101 0.32 15.15 -6.96
C GLU A 101 1.12 15.85 -5.86
N GLN A 102 0.43 16.43 -4.90
CA GLN A 102 1.04 17.11 -3.76
C GLN A 102 0.43 16.59 -2.45
N ASP A 103 1.22 16.59 -1.39
CA ASP A 103 0.76 16.11 -0.07
C ASP A 103 -0.47 16.88 0.43
N LYS A 104 -0.58 18.19 0.14
CA LYS A 104 -1.75 19.02 0.49
C LYS A 104 -3.05 18.61 -0.21
N ASP A 105 -2.97 17.91 -1.34
CA ASP A 105 -4.17 17.48 -2.07
C ASP A 105 -5.01 16.49 -1.27
N VAL A 106 -4.42 15.89 -0.25
CA VAL A 106 -5.13 15.01 0.69
C VAL A 106 -6.27 15.71 1.43
N LEU A 107 -6.22 17.04 1.56
CA LEU A 107 -7.25 17.83 2.22
C LEU A 107 -8.61 17.77 1.51
N ARG A 108 -8.66 17.41 0.20
CA ARG A 108 -9.92 17.17 -0.52
C ARG A 108 -10.77 16.05 0.09
N TYR A 109 -10.18 15.17 0.90
CA TYR A 109 -10.89 14.11 1.63
C TYR A 109 -11.44 14.56 2.98
N GLN A 110 -11.32 15.84 3.32
CA GLN A 110 -11.94 16.38 4.53
C GLN A 110 -13.45 16.11 4.51
N GLY A 111 -13.98 15.56 5.59
CA GLY A 111 -15.39 15.15 5.70
C GLY A 111 -15.73 13.78 5.10
N GLN A 112 -14.87 13.19 4.29
CA GLN A 112 -15.09 11.85 3.74
C GLN A 112 -14.68 10.75 4.72
N SER A 113 -15.22 9.54 4.53
CA SER A 113 -14.97 8.35 5.34
C SER A 113 -14.73 7.15 4.46
N PHE A 114 -13.72 6.35 4.83
CA PHE A 114 -13.37 5.13 4.12
C PHE A 114 -13.22 3.99 5.11
N THR A 115 -13.55 2.78 4.68
CA THR A 115 -13.26 1.56 5.43
C THR A 115 -11.89 0.99 5.06
N TRP A 116 -11.42 1.30 3.84
CA TRP A 116 -10.16 0.84 3.31
C TRP A 116 -9.46 1.95 2.50
N ILE A 117 -8.17 2.10 2.70
CA ILE A 117 -7.35 3.03 1.93
C ILE A 117 -6.08 2.32 1.49
N GLY A 118 -5.81 2.33 0.18
CA GLY A 118 -4.60 1.81 -0.42
C GLY A 118 -3.79 2.88 -1.11
N VAL A 119 -2.48 2.91 -0.86
CA VAL A 119 -1.53 3.82 -1.53
C VAL A 119 -0.51 2.97 -2.26
N ASP A 120 -0.53 3.02 -3.59
CA ASP A 120 0.46 2.36 -4.42
C ASP A 120 1.68 3.27 -4.63
N GLU A 121 2.89 2.68 -4.64
CA GLU A 121 4.17 3.37 -4.72
C GLU A 121 4.36 4.43 -3.61
N LEU A 122 4.21 4.01 -2.35
CA LEU A 122 4.21 4.89 -1.17
C LEU A 122 5.47 5.76 -1.06
N THR A 123 6.64 5.29 -1.51
CA THR A 123 7.89 6.05 -1.49
C THR A 123 7.92 7.23 -2.46
N GLN A 124 6.94 7.37 -3.35
CA GLN A 124 6.80 8.55 -4.20
C GLN A 124 6.28 9.79 -3.44
N TYR A 125 5.78 9.63 -2.24
CA TYR A 125 5.35 10.73 -1.37
C TYR A 125 6.50 11.17 -0.46
N ALA A 126 6.91 12.44 -0.59
CA ALA A 126 8.11 12.95 0.08
C ALA A 126 8.01 12.99 1.62
N SER A 127 6.79 13.03 2.16
CA SER A 127 6.55 13.08 3.61
C SER A 127 5.46 12.11 4.04
N PRO A 128 5.40 11.73 5.34
CA PRO A 128 4.33 10.89 5.88
C PRO A 128 3.00 11.64 6.05
N TYR A 129 2.92 12.92 5.72
CA TYR A 129 1.76 13.77 5.99
C TYR A 129 0.47 13.20 5.37
N ALA A 130 0.51 12.88 4.06
CA ALA A 130 -0.67 12.36 3.37
C ALA A 130 -1.13 11.01 3.96
N TRP A 131 -0.20 10.09 4.24
CA TRP A 131 -0.49 8.81 4.89
C TRP A 131 -1.16 8.99 6.26
N ASN A 132 -0.57 9.83 7.10
CA ASN A 132 -1.09 10.10 8.45
C ASN A 132 -2.46 10.80 8.41
N TYR A 133 -2.66 11.75 7.49
CA TYR A 133 -3.95 12.43 7.32
C TYR A 133 -5.02 11.44 6.85
N LEU A 134 -4.73 10.60 5.87
CA LEU A 134 -5.67 9.59 5.34
C LEU A 134 -6.10 8.59 6.42
N ARG A 135 -5.20 8.22 7.35
CA ARG A 135 -5.57 7.38 8.49
C ARG A 135 -6.72 7.97 9.29
N SER A 136 -6.78 9.29 9.46
CA SER A 136 -7.87 9.97 10.16
C SER A 136 -9.21 9.90 9.40
N ARG A 137 -9.20 9.47 8.15
CA ARG A 137 -10.40 9.26 7.32
C ARG A 137 -10.93 7.83 7.41
N LEU A 138 -10.20 6.93 8.06
CA LEU A 138 -10.65 5.57 8.33
C LEU A 138 -11.69 5.56 9.46
N ARG A 139 -12.95 5.45 9.09
CA ARG A 139 -14.06 5.36 10.04
C ARG A 139 -15.26 4.67 9.42
N THR A 140 -15.99 3.94 10.24
CA THR A 140 -17.27 3.32 9.91
C THR A 140 -18.17 3.35 11.14
N VAL A 141 -19.47 3.34 10.92
CA VAL A 141 -20.47 3.09 11.98
C VAL A 141 -20.89 1.62 11.99
N ASP A 142 -20.39 0.83 11.08
CA ASP A 142 -20.71 -0.58 10.91
C ASP A 142 -19.65 -1.44 11.61
N ALA A 143 -20.07 -2.15 12.65
CA ALA A 143 -19.18 -2.96 13.47
C ALA A 143 -18.59 -4.17 12.72
N ASP A 144 -19.24 -4.62 11.63
CA ASP A 144 -18.80 -5.76 10.83
C ASP A 144 -17.74 -5.39 9.78
N LEU A 145 -17.49 -4.09 9.61
CA LEU A 145 -16.49 -3.59 8.68
C LEU A 145 -15.24 -3.09 9.41
N PRO A 146 -14.10 -3.79 9.28
CA PRO A 146 -12.83 -3.27 9.77
C PRO A 146 -12.39 -2.05 8.95
N THR A 147 -11.63 -1.16 9.60
CA THR A 147 -10.99 -0.04 8.92
C THR A 147 -9.49 -0.19 8.92
N TYR A 148 -8.84 -0.15 7.73
CA TYR A 148 -7.40 -0.40 7.63
C TYR A 148 -6.78 0.21 6.38
N MET A 149 -5.44 0.33 6.38
CA MET A 149 -4.64 0.85 5.28
C MET A 149 -3.69 -0.20 4.72
N ARG A 150 -3.43 -0.07 3.43
CA ARG A 150 -2.47 -0.87 2.68
C ARG A 150 -1.55 0.04 1.88
N GLY A 151 -0.25 -0.23 1.93
CA GLY A 151 0.73 0.41 1.07
C GLY A 151 1.45 -0.61 0.22
N THR A 152 1.86 -0.20 -0.98
CA THR A 152 2.80 -0.96 -1.80
C THR A 152 3.92 -0.03 -2.23
N THR A 153 5.13 -0.54 -2.39
CA THR A 153 6.25 0.28 -2.86
C THR A 153 7.49 -0.55 -3.22
N ASN A 154 8.43 0.10 -3.91
CA ASN A 154 9.83 -0.29 -3.99
C ASN A 154 10.66 0.62 -3.08
N PRO A 155 11.86 0.21 -2.64
CA PRO A 155 12.83 1.11 -2.05
C PRO A 155 13.23 2.21 -3.04
N GLY A 156 13.71 3.33 -2.54
CA GLY A 156 14.05 4.50 -3.36
C GLY A 156 12.94 5.55 -3.39
N GLY A 157 13.17 6.61 -4.20
CA GLY A 157 12.24 7.73 -4.28
C GLY A 157 12.30 8.70 -3.10
N PRO A 158 11.57 9.83 -3.20
CA PRO A 158 11.66 10.93 -2.23
C PRO A 158 11.20 10.55 -0.81
N GLY A 159 10.34 9.55 -0.68
CA GLY A 159 9.80 9.08 0.61
C GLY A 159 10.56 7.93 1.24
N HIS A 160 11.64 7.46 0.62
CA HIS A 160 12.38 6.28 1.08
C HIS A 160 12.67 6.30 2.60
N LEU A 161 13.21 7.40 3.10
CA LEU A 161 13.64 7.48 4.50
C LEU A 161 12.49 7.41 5.51
N TRP A 162 11.38 8.11 5.27
CA TRP A 162 10.28 8.05 6.21
C TRP A 162 9.54 6.72 6.16
N VAL A 163 9.43 6.10 4.96
CA VAL A 163 8.83 4.77 4.82
C VAL A 163 9.70 3.73 5.52
N LYS A 164 11.03 3.81 5.36
CA LYS A 164 11.98 2.93 6.07
C LYS A 164 11.82 3.05 7.58
N LYS A 165 11.86 4.26 8.13
CA LYS A 165 11.66 4.50 9.57
C LYS A 165 10.29 4.02 10.08
N MET A 166 9.23 4.15 9.28
CA MET A 166 7.87 3.81 9.71
C MET A 166 7.58 2.31 9.67
N PHE A 167 8.14 1.56 8.70
CA PHE A 167 7.74 0.18 8.44
C PHE A 167 8.87 -0.85 8.49
N ILE A 168 10.11 -0.44 8.20
CA ILE A 168 11.24 -1.37 8.02
C ILE A 168 12.08 -1.48 9.29
N ASP A 169 12.54 -0.34 9.81
CA ASP A 169 13.47 -0.28 10.95
C ASP A 169 12.86 -0.78 12.27
N PRO A 170 11.53 -0.63 12.56
CA PRO A 170 11.00 -0.97 13.87
C PRO A 170 10.97 -2.47 14.21
N ALA A 171 10.97 -3.36 13.22
CA ALA A 171 10.87 -4.80 13.48
C ALA A 171 11.47 -5.65 12.34
N PRO A 172 11.84 -6.92 12.59
CA PRO A 172 12.21 -7.85 11.53
C PRO A 172 11.10 -8.00 10.47
N PHE A 173 11.52 -8.27 9.24
CA PHE A 173 10.58 -8.47 8.13
C PHE A 173 9.50 -9.51 8.46
N ASN A 174 8.32 -9.29 7.92
CA ASN A 174 7.14 -10.15 8.08
C ASN A 174 6.67 -10.31 9.54
N THR A 175 7.07 -9.41 10.43
CA THR A 175 6.69 -9.40 11.85
C THR A 175 5.69 -8.29 12.12
N SER A 176 4.62 -8.60 12.86
CA SER A 176 3.66 -7.61 13.36
C SER A 176 4.23 -6.87 14.57
N PHE A 177 4.16 -5.54 14.57
CA PHE A 177 4.66 -4.69 15.65
C PHE A 177 3.71 -3.55 15.97
N TRP A 178 3.80 -2.99 17.17
CA TRP A 178 3.04 -1.81 17.55
C TRP A 178 3.56 -0.57 16.83
N ALA A 179 2.65 0.23 16.28
CA ALA A 179 3.00 1.43 15.55
C ALA A 179 3.81 2.38 16.44
N THR A 180 4.91 2.89 15.88
CA THR A 180 5.81 3.84 16.52
C THR A 180 5.75 5.20 15.84
N ASP A 181 6.09 6.23 16.59
CA ASP A 181 6.42 7.54 16.07
C ASP A 181 7.72 7.47 15.26
N ILE A 182 7.77 8.15 14.11
CA ILE A 182 8.93 8.08 13.20
C ILE A 182 10.14 8.92 13.63
N GLU A 183 9.97 9.83 14.58
CA GLU A 183 11.02 10.74 15.03
C GLU A 183 11.79 10.13 16.21
N ASN A 184 11.08 9.58 17.20
CA ASN A 184 11.65 9.06 18.42
C ASN A 184 11.53 7.53 18.59
N ASN A 185 10.86 6.85 17.65
CA ASN A 185 10.61 5.40 17.68
C ASN A 185 9.82 4.91 18.92
N GLU A 186 9.11 5.80 19.60
CA GLU A 186 8.26 5.42 20.71
C GLU A 186 6.93 4.84 20.24
N VAL A 187 6.42 3.82 20.96
CA VAL A 187 5.14 3.21 20.65
C VAL A 187 4.02 4.23 20.81
N LEU A 188 3.21 4.41 19.77
CA LEU A 188 2.03 5.28 19.79
C LEU A 188 0.99 4.71 20.77
N ARG A 189 0.56 5.52 21.74
CA ARG A 189 -0.36 5.11 22.81
C ARG A 189 -1.58 6.03 22.88
N TYR A 190 -2.64 5.51 23.49
CA TYR A 190 -3.80 6.34 23.85
C TYR A 190 -3.40 7.40 24.88
N PRO A 191 -3.86 8.65 24.68
CA PRO A 191 -3.46 9.77 25.55
C PRO A 191 -4.05 9.64 26.96
N LYS A 192 -3.47 10.40 27.89
CA LYS A 192 -3.96 10.53 29.26
C LYS A 192 -5.43 10.97 29.27
N GLY A 193 -6.23 10.33 30.13
CA GLY A 193 -7.66 10.59 30.26
C GLY A 193 -8.56 9.82 29.28
N HIS A 194 -8.00 8.97 28.43
CA HIS A 194 -8.77 8.05 27.57
C HIS A 194 -9.05 6.72 28.30
N ASP A 195 -10.19 6.05 28.04
CA ASP A 195 -10.55 4.76 28.66
C ASP A 195 -9.50 3.67 28.42
N LEU A 196 -8.72 3.79 27.34
CA LEU A 196 -7.62 2.88 26.99
C LEU A 196 -6.24 3.52 27.23
N GLU A 197 -6.16 4.48 28.18
CA GLU A 197 -4.91 5.19 28.49
C GLU A 197 -3.72 4.21 28.55
N ASP A 198 -2.61 4.63 27.97
CA ASP A 198 -1.33 3.89 27.87
C ASP A 198 -1.34 2.63 27.01
N LYS A 199 -2.48 2.15 26.52
CA LYS A 199 -2.48 1.02 25.58
C LYS A 199 -1.97 1.44 24.21
N PRO A 200 -1.25 0.56 23.49
CA PRO A 200 -0.81 0.83 22.13
C PRO A 200 -1.99 1.07 21.17
N LEU A 201 -1.84 2.01 20.21
CA LEU A 201 -2.94 2.39 19.33
C LEU A 201 -3.31 1.30 18.33
N PHE A 202 -2.34 0.80 17.54
CA PHE A 202 -2.57 -0.18 16.48
C PHE A 202 -1.26 -0.84 16.05
N LYS A 203 -1.39 -1.91 15.24
CA LYS A 203 -0.24 -2.65 14.71
C LYS A 203 0.06 -2.29 13.26
N ARG A 204 1.34 -2.40 12.94
CA ARG A 204 1.92 -2.36 11.58
C ARG A 204 2.60 -3.68 11.24
N ARG A 205 2.78 -3.91 9.94
CA ARG A 205 3.58 -5.01 9.41
C ARG A 205 4.21 -4.60 8.09
N PHE A 206 5.46 -4.98 7.88
CA PHE A 206 6.12 -4.94 6.59
C PHE A 206 6.28 -6.35 6.04
N ILE A 207 5.89 -6.53 4.78
CA ILE A 207 6.02 -7.80 4.06
C ILE A 207 6.96 -7.58 2.89
N PRO A 208 8.13 -8.24 2.85
CA PRO A 208 9.10 -8.07 1.78
C PRO A 208 8.62 -8.77 0.51
N ALA A 209 8.80 -8.12 -0.65
CA ALA A 209 8.55 -8.68 -1.98
C ALA A 209 9.87 -8.93 -2.71
N LYS A 210 9.97 -10.07 -3.40
CA LYS A 210 11.07 -10.43 -4.30
C LYS A 210 10.53 -10.72 -5.69
N LEU A 211 11.37 -10.59 -6.72
CA LEU A 211 11.01 -10.98 -8.07
C LEU A 211 10.64 -12.47 -8.16
N THR A 212 11.36 -13.31 -7.42
CA THR A 212 11.14 -14.78 -7.37
C THR A 212 9.77 -15.17 -6.78
N ASP A 213 9.10 -14.27 -6.06
CA ASP A 213 7.76 -14.49 -5.51
C ASP A 213 6.67 -14.41 -6.60
N ASN A 214 7.04 -13.95 -7.80
CA ASN A 214 6.14 -13.88 -8.94
C ASN A 214 6.60 -14.87 -10.05
N PRO A 215 6.05 -16.08 -10.07
CA PRO A 215 6.46 -17.11 -11.02
C PRO A 215 6.19 -16.73 -12.48
N TYR A 216 5.28 -15.81 -12.74
CA TYR A 216 4.95 -15.36 -14.11
C TYR A 216 6.07 -14.52 -14.72
N LEU A 217 6.74 -13.67 -13.94
CA LEU A 217 7.85 -12.84 -14.38
C LEU A 217 9.21 -13.56 -14.22
N ALA A 218 9.34 -14.41 -13.23
CA ALA A 218 10.60 -15.11 -12.96
C ALA A 218 10.93 -16.18 -14.03
N ARG A 219 9.92 -16.74 -14.71
CA ARG A 219 10.10 -17.86 -15.65
C ARG A 219 10.99 -17.56 -16.86
N THR A 220 10.94 -16.35 -17.39
CA THR A 220 11.66 -16.01 -18.63
C THR A 220 13.08 -15.53 -18.39
N GLY A 221 13.39 -15.06 -17.17
CA GLY A 221 14.66 -14.38 -16.85
C GLY A 221 14.88 -13.05 -17.57
N GLU A 222 14.02 -12.68 -18.51
CA GLU A 222 14.14 -11.45 -19.31
C GLU A 222 13.97 -10.21 -18.45
N TYR A 223 12.97 -10.21 -17.56
CA TYR A 223 12.74 -9.09 -16.65
C TYR A 223 13.90 -8.91 -15.65
N GLU A 224 14.45 -10.01 -15.15
CA GLU A 224 15.64 -9.99 -14.29
C GLU A 224 16.84 -9.41 -15.03
N ALA A 225 17.08 -9.82 -16.28
CA ALA A 225 18.16 -9.30 -17.13
C ALA A 225 18.02 -7.77 -17.32
N ASN A 226 16.79 -7.27 -17.53
CA ASN A 226 16.53 -5.84 -17.63
C ASN A 226 16.88 -5.11 -16.32
N LEU A 227 16.55 -5.67 -15.17
CA LEU A 227 16.89 -5.07 -13.86
C LEU A 227 18.41 -5.13 -13.61
N LEU A 228 19.09 -6.20 -14.02
CA LEU A 228 20.54 -6.31 -13.91
C LEU A 228 21.31 -5.26 -14.71
N SER A 229 20.73 -4.76 -15.81
CA SER A 229 21.34 -3.69 -16.63
C SER A 229 21.28 -2.31 -16.04
N LEU A 230 20.53 -2.12 -14.94
CA LEU A 230 20.39 -0.82 -14.26
C LEU A 230 21.67 -0.43 -13.51
N PRO A 231 21.89 0.89 -13.27
CA PRO A 231 22.92 1.38 -12.36
C PRO A 231 22.84 0.69 -10.98
N GLU A 232 23.98 0.56 -10.31
CA GLU A 232 24.12 -0.24 -9.10
C GLU A 232 23.06 0.09 -8.01
N VAL A 233 22.84 1.38 -7.73
CA VAL A 233 21.86 1.82 -6.72
C VAL A 233 20.46 1.36 -7.09
N GLN A 234 20.02 1.62 -8.34
CA GLN A 234 18.70 1.22 -8.81
C GLN A 234 18.55 -0.32 -8.87
N ARG A 235 19.61 -1.03 -9.26
CA ARG A 235 19.60 -2.50 -9.25
C ARG A 235 19.41 -3.05 -7.85
N LYS A 236 20.14 -2.54 -6.85
CA LYS A 236 19.97 -2.95 -5.45
C LYS A 236 18.57 -2.65 -4.92
N GLN A 237 17.99 -1.51 -5.29
CA GLN A 237 16.62 -1.15 -4.91
C GLN A 237 15.57 -2.02 -5.60
N LEU A 238 15.65 -2.17 -6.92
CA LEU A 238 14.57 -2.79 -7.71
C LEU A 238 14.70 -4.30 -7.86
N LEU A 239 15.92 -4.85 -7.92
CA LEU A 239 16.15 -6.28 -8.02
C LEU A 239 16.26 -6.94 -6.66
N GLU A 240 17.07 -6.36 -5.76
CA GLU A 240 17.33 -6.94 -4.44
C GLU A 240 16.32 -6.49 -3.38
N GLY A 241 15.58 -5.39 -3.63
CA GLY A 241 14.63 -4.81 -2.68
C GLY A 241 15.31 -4.19 -1.46
N SER A 242 16.56 -3.73 -1.61
CA SER A 242 17.36 -3.19 -0.50
C SER A 242 16.86 -1.85 -0.01
N TRP A 243 16.66 -1.74 1.30
CA TRP A 243 16.30 -0.52 2.02
C TRP A 243 17.51 0.23 2.61
N ASP A 244 18.72 -0.29 2.45
CA ASP A 244 19.92 0.30 3.03
C ASP A 244 20.64 1.27 2.09
N ILE A 245 20.17 1.39 0.85
CA ILE A 245 20.75 2.25 -0.17
C ILE A 245 19.72 3.29 -0.60
N ALA A 246 20.00 4.58 -0.30
CA ALA A 246 19.25 5.72 -0.80
C ALA A 246 20.02 6.41 -1.95
N GLU A 247 19.29 6.95 -2.93
CA GLU A 247 19.87 7.83 -3.92
C GLU A 247 20.46 9.07 -3.22
N GLY A 248 21.75 9.38 -3.47
CA GLY A 248 22.46 10.47 -2.80
C GLY A 248 23.40 10.02 -1.68
N ALA A 249 23.32 8.81 -1.16
CA ALA A 249 24.28 8.30 -0.18
C ALA A 249 25.68 8.02 -0.78
N ALA A 250 25.80 7.99 -2.10
CA ALA A 250 27.06 7.78 -2.81
C ALA A 250 28.03 8.99 -2.77
N PHE A 251 27.62 10.12 -2.19
CA PHE A 251 28.43 11.35 -2.13
C PHE A 251 28.86 11.75 -0.70
N SER A 252 28.72 10.89 0.29
CA SER A 252 29.15 11.17 1.67
C SER A 252 30.62 10.81 1.95
N GLU A 253 31.41 10.49 0.94
CA GLU A 253 32.85 10.24 1.06
C GLU A 253 33.66 11.21 0.16
N PHE A 254 33.57 12.52 0.49
CA PHE A 254 34.60 13.49 0.12
C PHE A 254 34.79 14.50 1.25
#